data_d7629788306691ef4f542da093789cb5
#
_entry.id   d7629788306691ef4f542da093789cb5
#
_cell.length_a   1.000
_cell.length_b   1.000
_cell.length_c   1.000
_cell.angle_alpha   90.00
_cell.angle_beta   90.00
_cell.angle_gamma   90.00
#
_symmetry.space_group_name_H-M   'P 1'
#
loop_
_entity.id
_entity.type
_entity.pdbx_description
1 polymer ?
#
loop_
_entity_poly.entity_id
_entity_poly.type
_entity_poly.pdbx_seq_one_letter_code
_entity_poly.pdbx_strand_id
1 'polypeptide(L)'
;MQNKHILWIDDARTLTMLLVIIGHCTYTNLMTPYGGIDYFSDISPTDYSVGEKLLCMMVSFIYTFHMPLFMMLSGACFSLTIHKVVGLKAFVSNKARRLLVPFLFTTLLLSVPLKYMSGYYSESANVLEDIVLGQFLLMGNSHLWFVASLFWIFLMYYGLHQKHLTDKWWFLPSLVGVSIVATYFTNKGIEFLGILAAFKHLVYFAFGFKHLRKLDATMGGQVLLLNIVVYSLLFIAFLKYGNGDTVFMKAAHYIYTVVMGVYGSIIMIQFTKYFGTFKCITNLRLYKTFSRYSYELYLFSDPFNYVLVYLTYLGLGDFVTSNVDAFLAFFIRLFGTIILAMLVIWIKNKIQSVNCLHGTISKS
;
A
#
# COMPACT_ATOMS: atom_id res chain seq x y z
N MET A 1 -18.99 1.38 -26.18
CA MET A 1 -18.13 0.25 -25.73
C MET A 1 -18.67 -0.20 -24.39
N GLN A 2 -19.17 -1.45 -24.30
CA GLN A 2 -19.63 -2.02 -23.04
C GLN A 2 -18.47 -2.01 -22.02
N ASN A 3 -18.74 -1.63 -20.76
CA ASN A 3 -17.80 -1.74 -19.64
C ASN A 3 -17.43 -3.23 -19.46
N LYS A 4 -16.41 -3.68 -20.15
CA LYS A 4 -15.87 -5.02 -19.94
C LYS A 4 -15.19 -4.99 -18.58
N HIS A 5 -15.77 -5.66 -17.59
CA HIS A 5 -15.16 -5.84 -16.28
C HIS A 5 -13.86 -6.64 -16.48
N ILE A 6 -12.73 -6.04 -16.13
CA ILE A 6 -11.43 -6.67 -16.35
C ILE A 6 -11.08 -7.43 -15.06
N LEU A 7 -11.46 -8.70 -15.00
CA LEU A 7 -11.35 -9.57 -13.81
C LEU A 7 -9.94 -9.58 -13.18
N TRP A 8 -8.87 -9.61 -14.00
CA TRP A 8 -7.52 -9.67 -13.47
C TRP A 8 -7.12 -8.41 -12.65
N ILE A 9 -7.75 -7.26 -12.90
CA ILE A 9 -7.49 -6.04 -12.11
C ILE A 9 -7.99 -6.22 -10.66
N ASP A 10 -9.16 -6.82 -10.49
CA ASP A 10 -9.71 -7.07 -9.15
C ASP A 10 -8.91 -8.16 -8.42
N ASP A 11 -8.51 -9.22 -9.13
CA ASP A 11 -7.64 -10.25 -8.58
C ASP A 11 -6.27 -9.65 -8.17
N ALA A 12 -5.66 -8.80 -9.04
CA ALA A 12 -4.39 -8.13 -8.74
C ALA A 12 -4.53 -7.21 -7.51
N ARG A 13 -5.63 -6.45 -7.41
CA ARG A 13 -5.90 -5.60 -6.25
C ARG A 13 -6.06 -6.41 -4.98
N THR A 14 -6.77 -7.52 -5.04
CA THR A 14 -7.00 -8.41 -3.90
C THR A 14 -5.70 -9.01 -3.39
N LEU A 15 -4.91 -9.60 -4.28
CA LEU A 15 -3.61 -10.19 -3.90
C LEU A 15 -2.64 -9.13 -3.37
N THR A 16 -2.59 -7.96 -4.02
CA THR A 16 -1.71 -6.88 -3.55
C THR A 16 -2.13 -6.35 -2.18
N MET A 17 -3.43 -6.25 -1.90
CA MET A 17 -3.93 -5.88 -0.58
C MET A 17 -3.52 -6.90 0.48
N LEU A 18 -3.60 -8.20 0.19
CA LEU A 18 -3.11 -9.23 1.11
C LEU A 18 -1.60 -9.11 1.36
N LEU A 19 -0.79 -8.80 0.34
CA LEU A 19 0.64 -8.52 0.49
C LEU A 19 0.91 -7.31 1.39
N VAL A 20 0.09 -6.25 1.31
CA VAL A 20 0.18 -5.10 2.23
C VAL A 20 -0.05 -5.54 3.68
N ILE A 21 -1.11 -6.31 3.94
CA ILE A 21 -1.38 -6.79 5.31
C ILE A 21 -0.23 -7.66 5.82
N ILE A 22 0.27 -8.59 4.99
CA ILE A 22 1.44 -9.43 5.30
C ILE A 22 2.64 -8.55 5.67
N GLY A 23 2.93 -7.53 4.85
CA GLY A 23 4.04 -6.61 5.08
C GLY A 23 3.91 -5.84 6.40
N HIS A 24 2.72 -5.37 6.73
CA HIS A 24 2.51 -4.62 7.97
C HIS A 24 2.60 -5.50 9.22
N CYS A 25 2.30 -6.80 9.12
CA CYS A 25 2.36 -7.73 10.26
C CYS A 25 3.79 -8.11 10.70
N THR A 26 4.83 -7.60 10.02
CA THR A 26 6.23 -7.83 10.42
C THR A 26 6.88 -6.65 11.09
N TYR A 27 6.24 -5.49 11.16
CA TYR A 27 6.81 -4.31 11.81
C TYR A 27 7.07 -4.53 13.29
N THR A 28 8.30 -4.28 13.72
CA THR A 28 8.74 -4.32 15.13
C THR A 28 9.25 -2.98 15.61
N ASN A 29 9.74 -2.13 14.69
CA ASN A 29 10.19 -0.76 14.93
C ASN A 29 9.46 0.19 13.98
N LEU A 30 8.77 1.19 14.53
CA LEU A 30 7.96 2.17 13.81
C LEU A 30 8.15 3.59 14.39
N MET A 31 9.40 3.94 14.74
CA MET A 31 9.73 5.25 15.30
C MET A 31 9.67 6.36 14.26
N THR A 32 9.09 7.50 14.63
CA THR A 32 9.06 8.75 13.86
C THR A 32 9.19 9.95 14.79
N PRO A 33 9.48 11.16 14.28
CA PRO A 33 9.48 12.37 15.12
C PRO A 33 8.11 12.67 15.78
N TYR A 34 7.02 12.03 15.34
CA TYR A 34 5.64 12.26 15.80
C TYR A 34 5.06 11.02 16.50
N GLY A 35 5.88 10.34 17.28
CA GLY A 35 5.54 9.12 17.98
C GLY A 35 6.01 7.85 17.26
N GLY A 36 5.89 6.73 17.96
CA GLY A 36 6.33 5.43 17.42
C GLY A 36 6.30 4.34 18.47
N ILE A 37 6.64 3.15 18.04
CA ILE A 37 6.87 1.99 18.91
C ILE A 37 8.17 1.31 18.49
N ASP A 38 8.99 0.94 19.48
CA ASP A 38 10.14 0.07 19.33
C ASP A 38 10.29 -0.76 20.60
N TYR A 39 9.75 -1.97 20.57
CA TYR A 39 9.79 -2.88 21.72
C TYR A 39 11.12 -3.65 21.82
N PHE A 40 11.98 -3.55 20.83
CA PHE A 40 13.20 -4.32 20.68
C PHE A 40 14.44 -3.44 20.48
N SER A 41 14.40 -2.20 20.99
CA SER A 41 15.50 -1.23 20.89
C SER A 41 16.83 -1.77 21.44
N ASP A 42 16.74 -2.63 22.45
CA ASP A 42 17.89 -3.21 23.15
C ASP A 42 18.45 -4.46 22.43
N ILE A 43 17.77 -4.98 21.39
CA ILE A 43 18.18 -6.17 20.66
C ILE A 43 18.75 -5.77 19.30
N SER A 44 20.04 -6.08 19.08
CA SER A 44 20.66 -5.82 17.79
C SER A 44 20.02 -6.66 16.67
N PRO A 45 19.81 -6.12 15.46
CA PRO A 45 19.31 -6.91 14.30
C PRO A 45 20.22 -8.11 13.95
N THR A 46 21.49 -8.11 14.38
CA THR A 46 22.38 -9.25 14.24
C THR A 46 21.93 -10.45 15.07
N ASP A 47 21.27 -10.21 16.21
CA ASP A 47 20.83 -11.20 17.19
C ASP A 47 19.42 -11.72 16.90
N TYR A 48 18.75 -11.16 15.89
CA TYR A 48 17.47 -11.67 15.42
C TYR A 48 17.59 -13.10 14.94
N SER A 49 16.58 -13.90 15.23
CA SER A 49 16.46 -15.27 14.76
C SER A 49 16.47 -15.36 13.23
N VAL A 50 16.78 -16.53 12.68
CA VAL A 50 16.70 -16.77 11.24
C VAL A 50 15.26 -16.57 10.74
N GLY A 51 14.26 -16.97 11.54
CA GLY A 51 12.83 -16.77 11.25
C GLY A 51 12.49 -15.29 11.07
N GLU A 52 12.90 -14.43 12.00
CA GLU A 52 12.68 -12.99 11.91
C GLU A 52 13.40 -12.38 10.71
N LYS A 53 14.67 -12.75 10.46
CA LYS A 53 15.42 -12.31 9.28
C LYS A 53 14.72 -12.70 7.97
N LEU A 54 14.14 -13.89 7.89
CA LEU A 54 13.35 -14.32 6.72
C LEU A 54 12.07 -13.49 6.55
N LEU A 55 11.36 -13.19 7.64
CA LEU A 55 10.18 -12.31 7.60
C LEU A 55 10.56 -10.90 7.12
N CYS A 56 11.63 -10.31 7.63
CA CYS A 56 12.17 -9.02 7.18
C CYS A 56 12.56 -9.02 5.69
N MET A 57 13.20 -10.10 5.22
CA MET A 57 13.57 -10.26 3.82
C MET A 57 12.32 -10.38 2.92
N MET A 58 11.32 -11.15 3.32
CA MET A 58 10.04 -11.28 2.63
C MET A 58 9.36 -9.92 2.46
N VAL A 59 9.30 -9.13 3.51
CA VAL A 59 8.72 -7.77 3.46
C VAL A 59 9.52 -6.85 2.55
N SER A 60 10.83 -6.85 2.67
CA SER A 60 11.70 -6.06 1.80
C SER A 60 11.46 -6.39 0.33
N PHE A 61 11.26 -7.67 -0.01
CA PHE A 61 10.91 -8.12 -1.35
C PHE A 61 9.54 -7.59 -1.80
N ILE A 62 8.50 -7.74 -0.96
CA ILE A 62 7.14 -7.25 -1.25
C ILE A 62 7.15 -5.73 -1.47
N TYR A 63 7.92 -4.99 -0.68
CA TYR A 63 7.97 -3.52 -0.71
C TYR A 63 8.62 -2.96 -1.97
N THR A 64 9.35 -3.76 -2.74
CA THR A 64 9.90 -3.29 -4.01
C THR A 64 8.81 -3.03 -5.07
N PHE A 65 7.64 -3.67 -4.99
CA PHE A 65 6.64 -3.60 -6.07
C PHE A 65 5.19 -3.38 -5.62
N HIS A 66 4.78 -3.66 -4.36
CA HIS A 66 3.35 -3.65 -3.99
C HIS A 66 2.70 -2.26 -4.13
N MET A 67 3.36 -1.19 -3.69
CA MET A 67 2.83 0.17 -3.86
C MET A 67 2.91 0.68 -5.30
N PRO A 68 4.03 0.50 -6.05
CA PRO A 68 4.05 0.66 -7.50
C PRO A 68 2.90 -0.02 -8.22
N LEU A 69 2.59 -1.26 -7.86
CA LEU A 69 1.50 -2.03 -8.47
C LEU A 69 0.12 -1.39 -8.21
N PHE A 70 -0.19 -0.99 -6.97
CA PHE A 70 -1.45 -0.29 -6.68
C PHE A 70 -1.60 1.00 -7.49
N MET A 71 -0.53 1.77 -7.61
CA MET A 71 -0.53 2.99 -8.43
C MET A 71 -0.72 2.68 -9.91
N MET A 72 -0.06 1.65 -10.42
CA MET A 72 -0.19 1.19 -11.79
C MET A 72 -1.63 0.71 -12.10
N LEU A 73 -2.24 -0.09 -11.21
CA LEU A 73 -3.63 -0.52 -11.33
C LEU A 73 -4.61 0.65 -11.29
N SER A 74 -4.35 1.64 -10.44
CA SER A 74 -5.16 2.86 -10.35
C SER A 74 -5.11 3.67 -11.63
N GLY A 75 -3.92 3.80 -12.24
CA GLY A 75 -3.74 4.44 -13.54
C GLY A 75 -4.45 3.68 -14.67
N ALA A 76 -4.33 2.36 -14.69
CA ALA A 76 -5.02 1.49 -15.64
C ALA A 76 -6.55 1.65 -15.54
N CYS A 77 -7.12 1.64 -14.33
CA CYS A 77 -8.55 1.89 -14.10
C CYS A 77 -8.96 3.32 -14.54
N PHE A 78 -8.07 4.30 -14.32
CA PHE A 78 -8.37 5.68 -14.71
C PHE A 78 -8.41 5.85 -16.22
N SER A 79 -7.56 5.16 -16.97
CA SER A 79 -7.59 5.18 -18.44
C SER A 79 -8.94 4.73 -19.03
N LEU A 80 -9.65 3.84 -18.31
CA LEU A 80 -10.99 3.36 -18.71
C LEU A 80 -12.13 4.34 -18.38
N THR A 81 -11.87 5.30 -17.48
CA THR A 81 -12.93 6.14 -16.91
C THR A 81 -12.72 7.63 -17.14
N ILE A 82 -11.56 8.08 -17.59
CA ILE A 82 -11.23 9.50 -17.75
C ILE A 82 -12.17 10.22 -18.71
N HIS A 83 -12.64 9.55 -19.76
CA HIS A 83 -13.57 10.08 -20.74
C HIS A 83 -14.98 10.37 -20.16
N LYS A 84 -15.30 9.84 -18.97
CA LYS A 84 -16.56 10.08 -18.27
C LYS A 84 -16.52 11.30 -17.32
N VAL A 85 -15.38 11.97 -17.26
CA VAL A 85 -15.20 13.13 -16.38
C VAL A 85 -15.85 14.36 -17.01
N VAL A 86 -16.91 14.87 -16.38
CA VAL A 86 -17.71 16.01 -16.84
C VAL A 86 -17.35 17.30 -16.08
N GLY A 87 -16.09 17.63 -15.96
CA GLY A 87 -15.63 18.87 -15.33
C GLY A 87 -14.83 18.68 -14.05
N LEU A 88 -13.95 19.63 -13.80
CA LEU A 88 -12.96 19.55 -12.72
C LEU A 88 -13.62 19.51 -11.33
N LYS A 89 -14.60 20.38 -11.05
CA LYS A 89 -15.24 20.46 -9.73
C LYS A 89 -15.91 19.15 -9.33
N ALA A 90 -16.66 18.54 -10.25
CA ALA A 90 -17.31 17.25 -10.02
C ALA A 90 -16.28 16.13 -9.86
N PHE A 91 -15.19 16.16 -10.62
CA PHE A 91 -14.11 15.20 -10.51
C PHE A 91 -13.41 15.28 -9.15
N VAL A 92 -13.00 16.50 -8.72
CA VAL A 92 -12.36 16.72 -7.42
C VAL A 92 -13.26 16.27 -6.28
N SER A 93 -14.54 16.69 -6.29
CA SER A 93 -15.51 16.31 -5.26
C SER A 93 -15.71 14.79 -5.17
N ASN A 94 -15.80 14.11 -6.31
CA ASN A 94 -15.93 12.65 -6.34
C ASN A 94 -14.69 11.96 -5.76
N LYS A 95 -13.47 12.41 -6.15
CA LYS A 95 -12.23 11.84 -5.63
C LYS A 95 -12.05 12.14 -4.14
N ALA A 96 -12.34 13.35 -3.69
CA ALA A 96 -12.28 13.70 -2.28
C ALA A 96 -13.23 12.82 -1.44
N ARG A 97 -14.49 12.67 -1.87
CA ARG A 97 -15.47 11.83 -1.17
C ARG A 97 -15.03 10.35 -1.09
N ARG A 98 -14.38 9.83 -2.12
CA ARG A 98 -13.98 8.42 -2.19
C ARG A 98 -12.66 8.12 -1.49
N LEU A 99 -11.78 9.11 -1.36
CA LEU A 99 -10.43 8.94 -0.83
C LEU A 99 -10.24 9.69 0.49
N LEU A 100 -10.47 11.01 0.51
CA LEU A 100 -10.17 11.82 1.70
C LEU A 100 -11.19 11.62 2.83
N VAL A 101 -12.47 11.41 2.51
CA VAL A 101 -13.47 11.14 3.55
C VAL A 101 -13.17 9.82 4.28
N PRO A 102 -12.97 8.66 3.61
CA PRO A 102 -12.53 7.45 4.30
C PRO A 102 -11.20 7.60 5.04
N PHE A 103 -10.23 8.32 4.47
CA PHE A 103 -8.97 8.65 5.13
C PHE A 103 -9.20 9.32 6.49
N LEU A 104 -9.97 10.43 6.52
CA LEU A 104 -10.24 11.18 7.74
C LEU A 104 -10.97 10.34 8.80
N PHE A 105 -12.02 9.60 8.37
CA PHE A 105 -12.78 8.74 9.30
C PHE A 105 -11.93 7.59 9.85
N THR A 106 -11.13 6.93 9.02
CA THR A 106 -10.26 5.83 9.49
C THR A 106 -9.18 6.37 10.42
N THR A 107 -8.56 7.52 10.10
CA THR A 107 -7.57 8.15 10.96
C THR A 107 -8.17 8.46 12.33
N LEU A 108 -9.33 9.12 12.36
CA LEU A 108 -9.95 9.58 13.61
C LEU A 108 -10.51 8.43 14.46
N LEU A 109 -11.18 7.45 13.83
CA LEU A 109 -11.94 6.44 14.57
C LEU A 109 -11.15 5.14 14.83
N LEU A 110 -10.10 4.87 14.05
CA LEU A 110 -9.32 3.64 14.20
C LEU A 110 -7.84 3.93 14.44
N SER A 111 -7.16 4.66 13.51
CA SER A 111 -5.70 4.78 13.59
C SER A 111 -5.24 5.49 14.85
N VAL A 112 -5.82 6.64 15.20
CA VAL A 112 -5.42 7.41 16.37
C VAL A 112 -5.74 6.65 17.67
N PRO A 113 -6.97 6.14 17.92
CA PRO A 113 -7.27 5.41 19.14
C PRO A 113 -6.42 4.15 19.34
N LEU A 114 -6.25 3.34 18.29
CA LEU A 114 -5.50 2.08 18.39
C LEU A 114 -3.99 2.32 18.55
N LYS A 115 -3.43 3.36 17.92
CA LYS A 115 -2.05 3.78 18.17
C LYS A 115 -1.87 4.27 19.60
N TYR A 116 -2.83 5.05 20.14
CA TYR A 116 -2.78 5.48 21.53
C TYR A 116 -2.78 4.28 22.48
N MET A 117 -3.63 3.28 22.23
CA MET A 117 -3.70 2.04 23.04
C MET A 117 -2.42 1.21 22.98
N SER A 118 -1.65 1.27 21.89
CA SER A 118 -0.37 0.55 21.75
C SER A 118 0.83 1.27 22.36
N GLY A 119 0.64 2.42 23.01
CA GLY A 119 1.74 3.21 23.54
C GLY A 119 2.50 4.03 22.48
N TYR A 120 1.98 4.16 21.27
CA TYR A 120 2.64 4.90 20.17
C TYR A 120 3.01 6.34 20.52
N TYR A 121 2.28 6.95 21.46
CA TYR A 121 2.49 8.33 21.91
C TYR A 121 3.05 8.41 23.35
N SER A 122 3.60 7.32 23.89
CA SER A 122 4.10 7.29 25.27
C SER A 122 5.24 8.27 25.55
N GLU A 123 6.07 8.54 24.54
CA GLU A 123 7.22 9.46 24.63
C GLU A 123 6.91 10.86 24.07
N SER A 124 5.67 11.10 23.67
CA SER A 124 5.25 12.37 23.07
C SER A 124 5.18 13.50 24.09
N ALA A 125 5.84 14.62 23.83
CA ALA A 125 5.72 15.84 24.63
C ALA A 125 4.37 16.55 24.41
N ASN A 126 3.79 16.44 23.22
CA ASN A 126 2.51 17.03 22.84
C ASN A 126 1.73 16.08 21.94
N VAL A 127 0.95 15.20 22.53
CA VAL A 127 0.20 14.16 21.82
C VAL A 127 -0.74 14.73 20.76
N LEU A 128 -1.39 15.87 21.00
CA LEU A 128 -2.30 16.47 20.02
C LEU A 128 -1.56 16.97 18.79
N GLU A 129 -0.41 17.59 18.97
CA GLU A 129 0.46 18.04 17.87
C GLU A 129 0.95 16.85 17.05
N ASP A 130 1.43 15.79 17.70
CA ASP A 130 1.91 14.57 17.03
C ASP A 130 0.78 13.84 16.27
N ILE A 131 -0.44 13.84 16.79
CA ILE A 131 -1.60 13.33 16.06
C ILE A 131 -1.87 14.18 14.82
N VAL A 132 -1.91 15.50 14.95
CA VAL A 132 -2.22 16.39 13.82
C VAL A 132 -1.13 16.30 12.75
N LEU A 133 0.13 16.48 13.14
CA LEU A 133 1.25 16.47 12.21
C LEU A 133 1.51 15.07 11.65
N GLY A 134 1.55 14.06 12.50
CA GLY A 134 1.91 12.70 12.14
C GLY A 134 0.82 11.95 11.37
N GLN A 135 -0.45 12.07 11.77
CA GLN A 135 -1.53 11.26 11.21
C GLN A 135 -2.39 11.99 10.19
N PHE A 136 -2.75 13.26 10.46
CA PHE A 136 -3.61 14.02 9.53
C PHE A 136 -2.80 14.74 8.45
N LEU A 137 -1.65 15.32 8.78
CA LEU A 137 -0.76 15.94 7.78
C LEU A 137 0.24 14.94 7.18
N LEU A 138 0.23 13.68 7.62
CA LEU A 138 1.03 12.58 7.07
C LEU A 138 2.54 12.81 7.10
N MET A 139 3.02 13.57 8.08
CA MET A 139 4.45 13.80 8.31
C MET A 139 5.08 12.66 9.13
N GLY A 140 4.27 11.83 9.80
CA GLY A 140 4.67 10.65 10.54
C GLY A 140 4.31 9.34 9.83
N ASN A 141 4.31 8.24 10.60
CA ASN A 141 3.97 6.93 10.09
C ASN A 141 2.45 6.72 10.05
N SER A 142 1.89 6.71 8.86
CA SER A 142 0.49 6.36 8.62
C SER A 142 0.38 5.54 7.34
N HIS A 143 -0.19 4.35 7.41
CA HIS A 143 -0.45 3.51 6.24
C HIS A 143 -1.39 4.18 5.22
N LEU A 144 -2.18 5.16 5.66
CA LEU A 144 -3.15 5.89 4.82
C LEU A 144 -2.51 6.93 3.89
N TRP A 145 -1.18 7.12 3.95
CA TRP A 145 -0.46 8.01 3.05
C TRP A 145 -0.76 7.72 1.57
N PHE A 146 -0.97 6.43 1.22
CA PHE A 146 -1.31 6.01 -0.13
C PHE A 146 -2.62 6.63 -0.63
N VAL A 147 -3.65 6.68 0.21
CA VAL A 147 -4.98 7.22 -0.15
C VAL A 147 -4.90 8.72 -0.46
N ALA A 148 -4.20 9.47 0.40
CA ALA A 148 -3.97 10.89 0.19
C ALA A 148 -3.11 11.15 -1.06
N SER A 149 -2.02 10.40 -1.23
CA SER A 149 -1.16 10.50 -2.42
C SER A 149 -1.92 10.17 -3.69
N LEU A 150 -2.77 9.14 -3.67
CA LEU A 150 -3.59 8.77 -4.83
C LEU A 150 -4.57 9.88 -5.21
N PHE A 151 -5.12 10.62 -4.23
CA PHE A 151 -5.94 11.79 -4.51
C PHE A 151 -5.15 12.85 -5.30
N TRP A 152 -3.95 13.20 -4.84
CA TRP A 152 -3.08 14.15 -5.54
C TRP A 152 -2.65 13.66 -6.92
N ILE A 153 -2.33 12.40 -7.07
CA ILE A 153 -2.00 11.79 -8.36
C ILE A 153 -3.14 11.93 -9.36
N PHE A 154 -4.39 11.65 -8.95
CA PHE A 154 -5.54 11.84 -9.82
C PHE A 154 -5.67 13.28 -10.31
N LEU A 155 -5.50 14.27 -9.42
CA LEU A 155 -5.59 15.69 -9.78
C LEU A 155 -4.47 16.11 -10.73
N MET A 156 -3.23 15.78 -10.38
CA MET A 156 -2.06 16.11 -11.20
C MET A 156 -2.14 15.46 -12.58
N TYR A 157 -2.45 14.17 -12.62
CA TYR A 157 -2.52 13.44 -13.89
C TYR A 157 -3.66 13.94 -14.77
N TYR A 158 -4.82 14.23 -14.19
CA TYR A 158 -5.94 14.83 -14.92
C TYR A 158 -5.56 16.19 -15.53
N GLY A 159 -4.93 17.08 -14.77
CA GLY A 159 -4.45 18.38 -15.28
C GLY A 159 -3.41 18.27 -16.39
N LEU A 160 -2.46 17.34 -16.26
CA LEU A 160 -1.44 17.06 -17.27
C LEU A 160 -2.07 16.47 -18.55
N HIS A 161 -3.08 15.60 -18.38
CA HIS A 161 -3.80 14.98 -19.49
C HIS A 161 -4.62 16.00 -20.28
N GLN A 162 -5.32 16.93 -19.61
CA GLN A 162 -6.07 18.01 -20.27
C GLN A 162 -5.18 18.94 -21.09
N LYS A 163 -3.92 19.07 -20.71
CA LYS A 163 -2.89 19.86 -21.47
C LYS A 163 -2.18 19.02 -22.54
N HIS A 164 -2.60 17.79 -22.81
CA HIS A 164 -1.98 16.86 -23.77
C HIS A 164 -0.47 16.60 -23.49
N LEU A 165 0.00 16.84 -22.28
CA LEU A 165 1.38 16.57 -21.90
C LEU A 165 1.66 15.07 -21.76
N THR A 166 0.63 14.31 -21.36
CA THR A 166 0.72 12.85 -21.20
C THR A 166 1.03 12.11 -22.51
N ASP A 167 0.74 12.71 -23.67
CA ASP A 167 0.95 12.09 -24.98
C ASP A 167 2.38 12.26 -25.51
N LYS A 168 3.16 13.14 -24.91
CA LYS A 168 4.54 13.42 -25.32
C LYS A 168 5.47 12.26 -24.98
N TRP A 169 6.46 12.00 -25.83
CA TRP A 169 7.42 10.91 -25.65
C TRP A 169 8.31 11.09 -24.40
N TRP A 170 8.66 12.32 -24.06
CA TRP A 170 9.50 12.68 -22.91
C TRP A 170 8.75 12.60 -21.57
N PHE A 171 7.42 12.48 -21.57
CA PHE A 171 6.59 12.53 -20.36
C PHE A 171 6.96 11.45 -19.33
N LEU A 172 7.04 10.16 -19.72
CA LEU A 172 7.44 9.11 -18.79
C LEU A 172 8.90 9.26 -18.30
N PRO A 173 9.89 9.54 -19.15
CA PRO A 173 11.25 9.86 -18.69
C PRO A 173 11.31 11.03 -17.70
N SER A 174 10.56 12.10 -17.91
CA SER A 174 10.53 13.23 -16.97
C SER A 174 9.94 12.83 -15.60
N LEU A 175 8.93 11.97 -15.58
CA LEU A 175 8.37 11.47 -14.32
C LEU A 175 9.35 10.59 -13.53
N VAL A 176 10.27 9.88 -14.19
CA VAL A 176 11.37 9.18 -13.50
C VAL A 176 12.25 10.19 -12.77
N GLY A 177 12.64 11.29 -13.42
CA GLY A 177 13.39 12.37 -12.78
C GLY A 177 12.66 12.98 -11.58
N VAL A 178 11.36 13.26 -11.73
CA VAL A 178 10.50 13.75 -10.65
C VAL A 178 10.45 12.75 -9.49
N SER A 179 10.31 11.45 -9.78
CA SER A 179 10.30 10.39 -8.77
C SER A 179 11.62 10.32 -7.98
N ILE A 180 12.76 10.48 -8.65
CA ILE A 180 14.09 10.49 -8.02
C ILE A 180 14.19 11.68 -7.04
N VAL A 181 13.83 12.87 -7.49
CA VAL A 181 13.86 14.08 -6.66
C VAL A 181 12.92 13.95 -5.46
N ALA A 182 11.69 13.49 -5.68
CA ALA A 182 10.73 13.26 -4.60
C ALA A 182 11.25 12.23 -3.60
N THR A 183 11.86 11.13 -4.06
CA THR A 183 12.44 10.10 -3.20
C THR A 183 13.59 10.66 -2.35
N TYR A 184 14.43 11.53 -2.91
CA TYR A 184 15.49 12.19 -2.15
C TYR A 184 14.95 13.02 -0.97
N PHE A 185 13.87 13.78 -1.19
CA PHE A 185 13.25 14.57 -0.13
C PHE A 185 12.48 13.71 0.89
N THR A 186 11.76 12.69 0.46
CA THR A 186 11.07 11.77 1.38
C THR A 186 12.04 11.00 2.27
N ASN A 187 13.21 10.61 1.75
CA ASN A 187 14.27 9.98 2.55
C ASN A 187 14.92 10.92 3.58
N LYS A 188 14.71 12.23 3.45
CA LYS A 188 15.09 13.23 4.48
C LYS A 188 13.96 13.50 5.50
N GLY A 189 12.90 12.71 5.49
CA GLY A 189 11.75 12.89 6.37
C GLY A 189 10.83 14.05 5.97
N ILE A 190 11.02 14.64 4.78
CA ILE A 190 10.16 15.72 4.28
C ILE A 190 8.94 15.07 3.61
N GLU A 191 7.78 15.22 4.20
CA GLU A 191 6.50 14.83 3.63
C GLU A 191 5.40 15.75 4.16
N PHE A 192 4.39 16.01 3.37
CA PHE A 192 3.23 16.81 3.75
C PHE A 192 2.01 16.39 2.95
N LEU A 193 0.96 15.96 3.61
CA LEU A 193 -0.32 15.53 3.04
C LEU A 193 -0.20 14.48 1.92
N GLY A 194 0.87 13.70 1.89
CA GLY A 194 1.12 12.70 0.85
C GLY A 194 1.52 13.28 -0.52
N ILE A 195 1.90 14.57 -0.59
CA ILE A 195 2.21 15.25 -1.85
C ILE A 195 3.53 14.75 -2.45
N LEU A 196 4.60 14.66 -1.65
CA LEU A 196 5.88 14.14 -2.16
C LEU A 196 5.78 12.67 -2.52
N ALA A 197 5.05 11.88 -1.71
CA ALA A 197 4.75 10.50 -2.06
C ALA A 197 3.94 10.41 -3.37
N ALA A 198 3.04 11.37 -3.66
CA ALA A 198 2.34 11.43 -4.94
C ALA A 198 3.30 11.68 -6.11
N PHE A 199 4.23 12.64 -5.99
CA PHE A 199 5.25 12.87 -7.02
C PHE A 199 6.16 11.64 -7.23
N LYS A 200 6.55 10.98 -6.14
CA LYS A 200 7.35 9.73 -6.19
C LYS A 200 6.64 8.64 -6.99
N HIS A 201 5.32 8.49 -6.85
CA HIS A 201 4.56 7.38 -7.41
C HIS A 201 3.81 7.70 -8.71
N LEU A 202 3.80 8.95 -9.15
CA LEU A 202 3.11 9.39 -10.37
C LEU A 202 3.59 8.65 -11.63
N VAL A 203 4.86 8.25 -11.67
CA VAL A 203 5.46 7.48 -12.79
C VAL A 203 4.76 6.11 -12.98
N TYR A 204 4.47 5.42 -11.89
CA TYR A 204 3.79 4.11 -11.95
C TYR A 204 2.33 4.23 -12.40
N PHE A 205 1.63 5.24 -11.88
CA PHE A 205 0.27 5.56 -12.32
C PHE A 205 0.23 5.88 -13.83
N ALA A 206 1.15 6.74 -14.29
CA ALA A 206 1.27 7.10 -15.70
C ALA A 206 1.58 5.89 -16.59
N PHE A 207 2.46 4.99 -16.11
CA PHE A 207 2.77 3.76 -16.81
C PHE A 207 1.54 2.86 -16.96
N GLY A 208 0.79 2.64 -15.88
CA GLY A 208 -0.46 1.87 -15.92
C GLY A 208 -1.52 2.47 -16.83
N PHE A 209 -1.67 3.80 -16.80
CA PHE A 209 -2.60 4.52 -17.68
C PHE A 209 -2.25 4.33 -19.17
N LYS A 210 -0.97 4.50 -19.54
CA LYS A 210 -0.52 4.42 -20.94
C LYS A 210 -0.47 3.00 -21.48
N HIS A 211 -0.18 2.01 -20.66
CA HIS A 211 0.16 0.66 -21.10
C HIS A 211 -0.89 -0.41 -20.75
N LEU A 212 -2.11 -0.02 -20.34
CA LEU A 212 -3.17 -0.99 -20.00
C LEU A 212 -3.34 -2.11 -21.04
N ARG A 213 -3.38 -1.76 -22.34
CA ARG A 213 -3.54 -2.75 -23.42
C ARG A 213 -2.39 -3.75 -23.47
N LYS A 214 -1.15 -3.32 -23.24
CA LYS A 214 0.03 -4.19 -23.18
C LYS A 214 0.01 -5.05 -21.91
N LEU A 215 -0.43 -4.48 -20.80
CA LEU A 215 -0.62 -5.21 -19.54
C LEU A 215 -1.73 -6.27 -19.64
N ASP A 216 -2.69 -6.11 -20.54
CA ASP A 216 -3.75 -7.10 -20.79
C ASP A 216 -3.26 -8.34 -21.55
N ALA A 217 -2.13 -8.28 -22.26
CA ALA A 217 -1.51 -9.45 -22.87
C ALA A 217 -1.02 -10.44 -21.79
N THR A 218 -1.13 -11.74 -22.07
CA THR A 218 -0.70 -12.81 -21.14
C THR A 218 0.67 -13.36 -21.53
N MET A 219 1.51 -13.65 -20.55
CA MET A 219 2.78 -14.36 -20.72
C MET A 219 2.59 -15.86 -20.56
N GLY A 220 3.36 -16.67 -21.27
CA GLY A 220 3.43 -18.12 -21.02
C GLY A 220 4.05 -18.42 -19.64
N GLY A 221 3.64 -19.53 -19.02
CA GLY A 221 4.08 -19.88 -17.66
C GLY A 221 5.60 -20.02 -17.50
N GLN A 222 6.30 -20.55 -18.51
CA GLN A 222 7.78 -20.66 -18.49
C GLN A 222 8.45 -19.28 -18.52
N VAL A 223 7.93 -18.35 -19.33
CA VAL A 223 8.43 -16.96 -19.40
C VAL A 223 8.17 -16.25 -18.07
N LEU A 224 7.01 -16.45 -17.46
CA LEU A 224 6.69 -15.89 -16.15
C LEU A 224 7.65 -16.41 -15.07
N LEU A 225 7.91 -17.72 -15.03
CA LEU A 225 8.85 -18.32 -14.09
C LEU A 225 10.27 -17.75 -14.26
N LEU A 226 10.76 -17.65 -15.50
CA LEU A 226 12.05 -17.03 -15.80
C LEU A 226 12.12 -15.58 -15.29
N ASN A 227 11.07 -14.79 -15.52
CA ASN A 227 11.02 -13.40 -15.03
C ASN A 227 11.00 -13.32 -13.50
N ILE A 228 10.33 -14.23 -12.80
CA ILE A 228 10.36 -14.30 -11.34
C ILE A 228 11.79 -14.60 -10.84
N VAL A 229 12.49 -15.56 -11.47
CA VAL A 229 13.87 -15.89 -11.11
C VAL A 229 14.79 -14.69 -11.35
N VAL A 230 14.72 -14.06 -12.52
CA VAL A 230 15.53 -12.86 -12.84
C VAL A 230 15.26 -11.74 -11.84
N TYR A 231 13.98 -11.49 -11.50
CA TYR A 231 13.60 -10.48 -10.52
C TYR A 231 14.19 -10.77 -9.14
N SER A 232 14.13 -12.03 -8.70
CA SER A 232 14.68 -12.45 -7.42
C SER A 232 16.21 -12.29 -7.37
N LEU A 233 16.92 -12.62 -8.46
CA LEU A 233 18.37 -12.41 -8.55
C LEU A 233 18.71 -10.91 -8.53
N LEU A 234 17.97 -10.07 -9.21
CA LEU A 234 18.15 -8.62 -9.17
C LEU A 234 17.88 -8.07 -7.77
N PHE A 235 16.89 -8.58 -7.06
CA PHE A 235 16.61 -8.20 -5.68
C PHE A 235 17.78 -8.58 -4.74
N ILE A 236 18.31 -9.79 -4.85
CA ILE A 236 19.47 -10.24 -4.05
C ILE A 236 20.71 -9.36 -4.36
N ALA A 237 20.95 -9.08 -5.64
CA ALA A 237 22.04 -8.19 -6.05
C ALA A 237 21.87 -6.79 -5.44
N PHE A 238 20.64 -6.27 -5.39
CA PHE A 238 20.33 -4.99 -4.77
C PHE A 238 20.62 -4.98 -3.26
N LEU A 239 20.21 -6.01 -2.53
CA LEU A 239 20.51 -6.12 -1.09
C LEU A 239 22.03 -6.09 -0.84
N LYS A 240 22.82 -6.69 -1.74
CA LYS A 240 24.26 -6.79 -1.58
C LYS A 240 25.03 -5.52 -2.00
N TYR A 241 24.58 -4.85 -3.07
CA TYR A 241 25.34 -3.77 -3.72
C TYR A 241 24.61 -2.42 -3.71
N GLY A 242 23.39 -2.35 -3.20
CA GLY A 242 22.56 -1.14 -3.27
C GLY A 242 22.97 -0.02 -2.31
N ASN A 243 23.81 -0.30 -1.32
CA ASN A 243 24.21 0.64 -0.26
C ASN A 243 25.56 1.27 -0.58
N GLY A 244 25.57 2.28 -1.44
CA GLY A 244 26.77 3.05 -1.73
C GLY A 244 26.65 4.51 -1.34
N ASP A 245 27.74 5.10 -0.83
CA ASP A 245 27.74 6.47 -0.28
C ASP A 245 27.93 7.56 -1.34
N THR A 246 28.38 7.22 -2.55
CA THR A 246 28.59 8.23 -3.60
C THR A 246 27.24 8.71 -4.18
N VAL A 247 27.22 9.98 -4.65
CA VAL A 247 26.03 10.58 -5.30
C VAL A 247 25.57 9.74 -6.50
N PHE A 248 26.52 9.20 -7.26
CA PHE A 248 26.25 8.34 -8.40
C PHE A 248 25.56 7.04 -7.98
N MET A 249 26.05 6.36 -6.93
CA MET A 249 25.43 5.12 -6.43
C MET A 249 24.05 5.37 -5.85
N LYS A 250 23.83 6.50 -5.16
CA LYS A 250 22.49 6.90 -4.69
C LYS A 250 21.52 7.17 -5.85
N ALA A 251 21.96 7.84 -6.90
CA ALA A 251 21.15 8.05 -8.10
C ALA A 251 20.84 6.74 -8.83
N ALA A 252 21.82 5.86 -8.97
CA ALA A 252 21.64 4.52 -9.53
C ALA A 252 20.64 3.69 -8.71
N HIS A 253 20.72 3.75 -7.38
CA HIS A 253 19.78 3.11 -6.46
C HIS A 253 18.33 3.60 -6.69
N TYR A 254 18.12 4.90 -6.87
CA TYR A 254 16.78 5.44 -7.12
C TYR A 254 16.22 5.01 -8.47
N ILE A 255 17.04 5.01 -9.53
CA ILE A 255 16.64 4.50 -10.85
C ILE A 255 16.29 3.01 -10.75
N TYR A 256 17.13 2.23 -10.08
CA TYR A 256 16.90 0.82 -9.84
C TYR A 256 15.57 0.58 -9.11
N THR A 257 15.27 1.34 -8.07
CA THR A 257 14.00 1.25 -7.33
C THR A 257 12.79 1.47 -8.25
N VAL A 258 12.87 2.46 -9.15
CA VAL A 258 11.78 2.71 -10.13
C VAL A 258 11.64 1.53 -11.09
N VAL A 259 12.75 1.03 -11.62
CA VAL A 259 12.77 -0.11 -12.56
C VAL A 259 12.21 -1.37 -11.89
N MET A 260 12.66 -1.68 -10.67
CA MET A 260 12.16 -2.83 -9.90
C MET A 260 10.67 -2.69 -9.59
N GLY A 261 10.20 -1.48 -9.24
CA GLY A 261 8.79 -1.23 -9.02
C GLY A 261 7.92 -1.50 -10.24
N VAL A 262 8.35 -1.08 -11.44
CA VAL A 262 7.63 -1.37 -12.70
C VAL A 262 7.73 -2.85 -13.05
N TYR A 263 8.92 -3.43 -13.02
CA TYR A 263 9.16 -4.81 -13.39
C TYR A 263 8.41 -5.80 -12.49
N GLY A 264 8.53 -5.64 -11.16
CA GLY A 264 7.81 -6.46 -10.20
C GLY A 264 6.28 -6.31 -10.32
N SER A 265 5.79 -5.10 -10.61
CA SER A 265 4.36 -4.88 -10.88
C SER A 265 3.88 -5.64 -12.12
N ILE A 266 4.65 -5.65 -13.20
CA ILE A 266 4.32 -6.41 -14.41
C ILE A 266 4.29 -7.91 -14.10
N ILE A 267 5.32 -8.43 -13.42
CA ILE A 267 5.37 -9.85 -13.00
C ILE A 267 4.16 -10.20 -12.16
N MET A 268 3.80 -9.38 -11.19
CA MET A 268 2.66 -9.64 -10.31
C MET A 268 1.33 -9.61 -11.07
N ILE A 269 1.15 -8.71 -12.04
CA ILE A 269 -0.02 -8.72 -12.94
C ILE A 269 -0.09 -10.03 -13.73
N GLN A 270 1.02 -10.50 -14.28
CA GLN A 270 1.06 -11.76 -15.03
C GLN A 270 0.81 -12.97 -14.13
N PHE A 271 1.41 -12.98 -12.94
CA PHE A 271 1.13 -13.98 -11.90
C PHE A 271 -0.36 -14.03 -11.56
N THR A 272 -0.99 -12.87 -11.38
CA THR A 272 -2.42 -12.77 -11.05
C THR A 272 -3.31 -13.34 -12.15
N LYS A 273 -2.98 -13.11 -13.42
CA LYS A 273 -3.71 -13.70 -14.55
C LYS A 273 -3.59 -15.22 -14.57
N TYR A 274 -2.38 -15.71 -14.31
CA TYR A 274 -2.15 -17.15 -14.17
C TYR A 274 -2.91 -17.70 -12.97
N PHE A 275 -2.83 -17.06 -11.81
CA PHE A 275 -3.56 -17.40 -10.59
C PHE A 275 -5.08 -17.42 -10.81
N GLY A 276 -5.63 -16.45 -11.54
CA GLY A 276 -7.05 -16.37 -11.89
C GLY A 276 -7.58 -17.58 -12.67
N THR A 277 -6.70 -18.42 -13.23
CA THR A 277 -7.09 -19.71 -13.86
C THR A 277 -7.45 -20.77 -12.83
N PHE A 278 -6.95 -20.67 -11.58
CA PHE A 278 -7.24 -21.60 -10.49
C PHE A 278 -8.62 -21.33 -9.88
N LYS A 279 -9.66 -21.78 -10.58
CA LYS A 279 -11.07 -21.55 -10.17
C LYS A 279 -11.42 -22.17 -8.82
N CYS A 280 -10.69 -23.17 -8.35
CA CYS A 280 -10.85 -23.74 -7.02
C CYS A 280 -10.60 -22.69 -5.92
N ILE A 281 -9.62 -21.78 -6.09
CA ILE A 281 -9.29 -20.72 -5.13
C ILE A 281 -10.17 -19.49 -5.37
N THR A 282 -10.26 -18.99 -6.61
CA THR A 282 -10.98 -17.75 -6.92
C THR A 282 -12.49 -17.88 -6.73
N ASN A 283 -13.03 -19.10 -6.70
CA ASN A 283 -14.43 -19.38 -6.40
C ASN A 283 -14.72 -19.54 -4.89
N LEU A 284 -13.72 -19.64 -4.03
CA LEU A 284 -13.94 -19.69 -2.58
C LEU A 284 -14.71 -18.45 -2.10
N ARG A 285 -15.67 -18.68 -1.21
CA ARG A 285 -16.45 -17.58 -0.61
C ARG A 285 -15.56 -16.56 0.10
N LEU A 286 -14.53 -17.05 0.77
CA LEU A 286 -13.54 -16.19 1.46
C LEU A 286 -12.81 -15.28 0.48
N TYR A 287 -12.28 -15.82 -0.64
CA TYR A 287 -11.59 -15.03 -1.66
C TYR A 287 -12.52 -13.95 -2.26
N LYS A 288 -13.74 -14.34 -2.62
CA LYS A 288 -14.75 -13.37 -3.14
C LYS A 288 -15.07 -12.27 -2.13
N THR A 289 -15.09 -12.60 -0.84
CA THR A 289 -15.29 -11.63 0.23
C THR A 289 -14.10 -10.66 0.31
N PHE A 290 -12.86 -11.16 0.28
CA PHE A 290 -11.66 -10.32 0.27
C PHE A 290 -11.59 -9.43 -0.98
N SER A 291 -11.95 -9.97 -2.15
CA SER A 291 -12.00 -9.18 -3.39
C SER A 291 -13.02 -8.05 -3.30
N ARG A 292 -14.21 -8.33 -2.76
CA ARG A 292 -15.28 -7.34 -2.58
C ARG A 292 -14.89 -6.21 -1.64
N TYR A 293 -14.21 -6.53 -0.55
CA TYR A 293 -13.88 -5.59 0.52
C TYR A 293 -12.39 -5.22 0.55
N SER A 294 -11.66 -5.41 -0.55
CA SER A 294 -10.21 -5.17 -0.62
C SER A 294 -9.81 -3.76 -0.21
N TYR A 295 -10.60 -2.75 -0.54
CA TYR A 295 -10.34 -1.37 -0.16
C TYR A 295 -10.58 -1.11 1.33
N GLU A 296 -11.68 -1.62 1.88
CA GLU A 296 -11.99 -1.52 3.31
C GLU A 296 -10.98 -2.31 4.15
N LEU A 297 -10.57 -3.49 3.71
CA LEU A 297 -9.51 -4.27 4.37
C LEU A 297 -8.19 -3.49 4.40
N TYR A 298 -7.82 -2.82 3.31
CA TYR A 298 -6.67 -1.93 3.30
C TYR A 298 -6.82 -0.80 4.34
N LEU A 299 -7.98 -0.15 4.42
CA LEU A 299 -8.19 0.96 5.33
C LEU A 299 -8.14 0.55 6.81
N PHE A 300 -8.73 -0.61 7.14
CA PHE A 300 -9.00 -0.97 8.54
C PHE A 300 -7.99 -1.96 9.13
N SER A 301 -7.15 -2.63 8.33
CA SER A 301 -6.24 -3.66 8.84
C SER A 301 -5.10 -3.10 9.67
N ASP A 302 -4.31 -2.18 9.13
CA ASP A 302 -3.09 -1.71 9.78
C ASP A 302 -3.28 -1.12 11.18
N PRO A 303 -4.34 -0.34 11.49
CA PRO A 303 -4.55 0.17 12.83
C PRO A 303 -4.58 -0.91 13.92
N PHE A 304 -5.16 -2.08 13.64
CA PHE A 304 -5.19 -3.19 14.58
C PHE A 304 -3.82 -3.80 14.83
N ASN A 305 -2.94 -3.76 13.83
CA ASN A 305 -1.61 -4.32 13.96
C ASN A 305 -0.78 -3.63 15.06
N TYR A 306 -0.99 -2.33 15.32
CA TYR A 306 -0.33 -1.63 16.42
C TYR A 306 -0.68 -2.22 17.80
N VAL A 307 -1.94 -2.54 18.02
CA VAL A 307 -2.37 -3.18 19.27
C VAL A 307 -1.90 -4.64 19.31
N LEU A 308 -1.96 -5.34 18.18
CA LEU A 308 -1.56 -6.74 18.12
C LEU A 308 -0.04 -6.93 18.33
N VAL A 309 0.82 -6.04 17.82
CA VAL A 309 2.26 -6.11 18.12
C VAL A 309 2.53 -5.86 19.60
N TYR A 310 1.83 -4.92 20.22
CA TYR A 310 1.92 -4.69 21.65
C TYR A 310 1.49 -5.93 22.46
N LEU A 311 0.35 -6.53 22.13
CA LEU A 311 -0.15 -7.72 22.82
C LEU A 311 0.76 -8.95 22.60
N THR A 312 1.32 -9.11 21.42
CA THR A 312 2.28 -10.20 21.15
C THR A 312 3.58 -10.00 21.92
N TYR A 313 4.07 -8.77 22.05
CA TYR A 313 5.21 -8.45 22.89
C TYR A 313 4.94 -8.77 24.37
N LEU A 314 3.79 -8.38 24.90
CA LEU A 314 3.41 -8.70 26.29
C LEU A 314 3.29 -10.20 26.54
N GLY A 315 2.84 -10.99 25.55
CA GLY A 315 2.60 -12.42 25.69
C GLY A 315 3.79 -13.32 25.42
N LEU A 316 4.64 -12.94 24.46
CA LEU A 316 5.79 -13.74 23.99
C LEU A 316 7.16 -13.14 24.36
N GLY A 317 7.19 -11.91 24.89
CA GLY A 317 8.46 -11.22 25.20
C GLY A 317 9.26 -10.96 23.92
N ASP A 318 10.56 -11.28 23.96
CA ASP A 318 11.54 -11.01 22.88
C ASP A 318 11.41 -11.97 21.70
N PHE A 319 10.21 -12.05 21.12
CA PHE A 319 9.88 -13.00 20.05
C PHE A 319 10.81 -12.91 18.83
N VAL A 320 11.48 -11.79 18.60
CA VAL A 320 12.42 -11.62 17.49
C VAL A 320 13.67 -12.51 17.58
N THR A 321 14.00 -13.01 18.77
CA THR A 321 15.19 -13.85 19.03
C THR A 321 14.94 -15.35 18.85
N SER A 322 13.67 -15.76 18.81
CA SER A 322 13.22 -17.16 18.66
C SER A 322 12.54 -17.38 17.30
N ASN A 323 12.94 -18.44 16.59
CA ASN A 323 12.31 -18.77 15.30
C ASN A 323 10.82 -19.08 15.46
N VAL A 324 10.45 -19.82 16.51
CA VAL A 324 9.06 -20.23 16.74
C VAL A 324 8.20 -19.03 17.11
N ASP A 325 8.70 -18.20 18.03
CA ASP A 325 7.95 -17.04 18.53
C ASP A 325 7.81 -15.96 17.47
N ALA A 326 8.83 -15.74 16.60
CA ALA A 326 8.74 -14.84 15.46
C ALA A 326 7.61 -15.22 14.49
N PHE A 327 7.56 -16.50 14.08
CA PHE A 327 6.46 -16.97 13.23
C PHE A 327 5.11 -16.96 13.97
N LEU A 328 5.07 -17.30 15.24
CA LEU A 328 3.84 -17.27 16.03
C LEU A 328 3.30 -15.84 16.13
N ALA A 329 4.15 -14.87 16.46
CA ALA A 329 3.81 -13.45 16.52
C ALA A 329 3.29 -12.96 15.15
N PHE A 330 3.98 -13.33 14.06
CA PHE A 330 3.56 -12.99 12.70
C PHE A 330 2.16 -13.53 12.39
N PHE A 331 1.87 -14.81 12.66
CA PHE A 331 0.57 -15.40 12.36
C PHE A 331 -0.55 -14.87 13.26
N ILE A 332 -0.29 -14.63 14.54
CA ILE A 332 -1.26 -13.98 15.45
C ILE A 332 -1.63 -12.60 14.90
N ARG A 333 -0.65 -11.80 14.51
CA ARG A 333 -0.85 -10.47 13.95
C ARG A 333 -1.61 -10.54 12.62
N LEU A 334 -1.22 -11.44 11.71
CA LEU A 334 -1.83 -11.59 10.39
C LEU A 334 -3.32 -11.98 10.50
N PHE A 335 -3.61 -13.06 11.21
CA PHE A 335 -4.99 -13.53 11.34
C PHE A 335 -5.83 -12.59 12.21
N GLY A 336 -5.27 -12.10 13.32
CA GLY A 336 -5.93 -11.14 14.20
C GLY A 336 -6.32 -9.85 13.46
N THR A 337 -5.40 -9.28 12.70
CA THR A 337 -5.63 -8.08 11.88
C THR A 337 -6.76 -8.29 10.86
N ILE A 338 -6.74 -9.42 10.14
CA ILE A 338 -7.78 -9.74 9.15
C ILE A 338 -9.15 -9.93 9.83
N ILE A 339 -9.21 -10.68 10.93
CA ILE A 339 -10.44 -10.94 11.66
C ILE A 339 -11.04 -9.63 12.20
N LEU A 340 -10.23 -8.79 12.83
CA LEU A 340 -10.69 -7.52 13.40
C LEU A 340 -11.13 -6.54 12.31
N ALA A 341 -10.40 -6.43 11.21
CA ALA A 341 -10.80 -5.61 10.07
C ALA A 341 -12.13 -6.10 9.45
N MET A 342 -12.31 -7.41 9.31
CA MET A 342 -13.56 -8.00 8.81
C MET A 342 -14.72 -7.76 9.78
N LEU A 343 -14.49 -7.76 11.08
CA LEU A 343 -15.50 -7.41 12.08
C LEU A 343 -15.98 -5.97 11.92
N VAL A 344 -15.05 -5.01 11.74
CA VAL A 344 -15.40 -3.60 11.47
C VAL A 344 -16.22 -3.48 10.18
N ILE A 345 -15.83 -4.17 9.11
CA ILE A 345 -16.57 -4.19 7.85
C ILE A 345 -18.00 -4.74 8.06
N TRP A 346 -18.13 -5.81 8.81
CA TRP A 346 -19.42 -6.39 9.14
C TRP A 346 -20.31 -5.43 9.93
N ILE A 347 -19.79 -4.79 10.98
CA ILE A 347 -20.49 -3.78 11.79
C ILE A 347 -20.95 -2.62 10.89
N LYS A 348 -20.04 -2.06 10.08
CA LYS A 348 -20.35 -0.99 9.12
C LYS A 348 -21.53 -1.35 8.21
N ASN A 349 -21.48 -2.54 7.62
CA ASN A 349 -22.53 -3.00 6.71
C ASN A 349 -23.88 -3.20 7.43
N LYS A 350 -23.86 -3.67 8.67
CA LYS A 350 -25.07 -3.83 9.49
C LYS A 350 -25.72 -2.47 9.81
N ILE A 351 -24.92 -1.47 10.19
CA ILE A 351 -25.41 -0.11 10.44
C ILE A 351 -26.02 0.50 9.17
N GLN A 352 -25.37 0.32 8.02
CA GLN A 352 -25.90 0.82 6.75
C GLN A 352 -27.24 0.16 6.36
N SER A 353 -27.40 -1.14 6.62
CA SER A 353 -28.67 -1.85 6.35
C SER A 353 -29.81 -1.37 7.23
N VAL A 354 -29.56 -1.06 8.50
CA VAL A 354 -30.56 -0.51 9.43
C VAL A 354 -31.01 0.89 8.98
N ASN A 355 -30.04 1.75 8.61
CA ASN A 355 -30.36 3.11 8.13
C ASN A 355 -31.18 3.11 6.82
N CYS A 356 -30.93 2.15 5.92
CA CYS A 356 -31.75 1.98 4.72
C CYS A 356 -33.19 1.58 5.06
N LEU A 357 -33.42 0.72 6.05
CA LEU A 357 -34.76 0.32 6.49
C LEU A 357 -35.53 1.50 7.11
N HIS A 358 -34.89 2.31 7.95
CA HIS A 358 -35.50 3.52 8.53
C HIS A 358 -35.79 4.61 7.50
N GLY A 359 -34.93 4.79 6.48
CA GLY A 359 -35.14 5.77 5.41
C GLY A 359 -36.27 5.39 4.45
N THR A 360 -36.68 4.13 4.35
CA THR A 360 -37.85 3.68 3.59
C THR A 360 -39.15 3.83 4.37
N ILE A 361 -39.12 3.71 5.70
CA ILE A 361 -40.30 3.88 6.56
C ILE A 361 -40.69 5.37 6.68
N SER A 362 -39.74 6.30 6.59
CA SER A 362 -40.04 7.75 6.68
C SER A 362 -40.58 8.37 5.36
N LYS A 363 -40.65 7.59 4.27
CA LYS A 363 -41.15 8.03 2.96
C LYS A 363 -42.46 7.36 2.58
N SER A 364 -43.03 6.52 3.41
CA SER A 364 -44.39 5.98 3.34
C SER A 364 -45.31 6.74 4.29
#